data_530f033f09af1819caf341fa40f23a27
#
_entry.id   530f033f09af1819caf341fa40f23a27
#
_cell.length_a   1.000
_cell.length_b   1.000
_cell.length_c   1.000
_cell.angle_alpha   90.00
_cell.angle_beta   90.00
_cell.angle_gamma   90.00
#
_symmetry.space_group_name_H-M   'P 1'
#
loop_
_entity.id
_entity.type
_entity.pdbx_description
1 polymer ?
#
loop_
_entity_poly.entity_id
_entity_poly.type
_entity_poly.pdbx_seq_one_letter_code
_entity_poly.pdbx_strand_id
1 'polypeptide(L)'
;VESTVISFDDNNTLRILRPGSITKNMLETVAPNVIVDKAIINDISEGQRALSPGMKYKHYSPKANIVIVEGDIENFCRFVSENNKNGNYCLISDEDVKYDIPCRCLTYGKNSQQQAHNLFAKLRELDDLGAATVFVRPPSSKEDEGLAVYNRLLRAAGFEVISL
;
A
#
# COMPACT_ATOMS: atom_id res chain seq x y z
N VAL A 1 8.76 4.92 -1.42
CA VAL A 1 8.86 3.45 -1.24
C VAL A 1 10.32 3.02 -1.29
N GLU A 2 10.60 1.78 -0.89
CA GLU A 2 11.93 1.20 -0.84
C GLU A 2 12.39 0.67 -2.21
N SER A 3 13.65 0.18 -2.25
CA SER A 3 14.21 -0.47 -3.44
C SER A 3 13.49 -1.77 -3.79
N THR A 4 13.40 -2.06 -5.08
CA THR A 4 12.91 -3.33 -5.61
C THR A 4 13.88 -4.45 -5.27
N VAL A 5 13.35 -5.61 -4.85
CA VAL A 5 14.14 -6.83 -4.60
C VAL A 5 13.71 -7.88 -5.60
N ILE A 6 14.68 -8.45 -6.29
CA ILE A 6 14.49 -9.45 -7.33
C ILE A 6 15.31 -10.72 -7.04
N SER A 7 14.88 -11.83 -7.64
CA SER A 7 15.67 -13.06 -7.76
C SER A 7 15.56 -13.59 -9.19
N PHE A 8 16.54 -14.37 -9.60
CA PHE A 8 16.46 -15.21 -10.80
C PHE A 8 16.21 -16.65 -10.41
N ASP A 9 15.35 -17.34 -11.14
CA ASP A 9 15.19 -18.77 -11.03
C ASP A 9 16.01 -19.52 -12.10
N ASP A 10 16.03 -20.85 -12.03
CA ASP A 10 16.84 -21.71 -12.91
C ASP A 10 16.44 -21.60 -14.41
N ASN A 11 15.28 -21.06 -14.70
CA ASN A 11 14.78 -20.82 -16.05
C ASN A 11 15.06 -19.39 -16.56
N ASN A 12 15.97 -18.67 -15.89
CA ASN A 12 16.31 -17.28 -16.18
C ASN A 12 15.08 -16.33 -16.13
N THR A 13 14.08 -16.67 -15.31
CA THR A 13 12.93 -15.82 -15.03
C THR A 13 13.27 -14.87 -13.90
N LEU A 14 13.10 -13.58 -14.13
CA LEU A 14 13.27 -12.56 -13.10
C LEU A 14 11.98 -12.50 -12.26
N ARG A 15 12.10 -12.77 -10.98
CA ARG A 15 10.99 -12.73 -10.03
C ARG A 15 11.13 -11.53 -9.11
N ILE A 16 10.12 -10.67 -9.08
CA ILE A 16 10.03 -9.56 -8.14
C ILE A 16 9.53 -10.12 -6.81
N LEU A 17 10.38 -10.00 -5.76
CA LEU A 17 10.08 -10.43 -4.40
C LEU A 17 9.55 -9.28 -3.54
N ARG A 18 9.92 -8.05 -3.87
CA ARG A 18 9.44 -6.83 -3.25
C ARG A 18 9.35 -5.72 -4.29
N PRO A 19 8.16 -5.17 -4.57
CA PRO A 19 8.03 -4.06 -5.49
C PRO A 19 8.58 -2.78 -4.87
N GLY A 20 9.18 -1.93 -5.67
CA GLY A 20 9.80 -0.67 -5.29
C GLY A 20 9.85 0.30 -6.45
N SER A 21 10.82 1.22 -6.44
CA SER A 21 10.96 2.27 -7.46
C SER A 21 11.37 1.76 -8.84
N ILE A 22 12.00 0.58 -8.93
CA ILE A 22 12.20 -0.09 -10.22
C ILE A 22 10.98 -0.97 -10.47
N THR A 23 10.19 -0.61 -11.48
CA THR A 23 8.90 -1.24 -11.76
C THR A 23 9.05 -2.51 -12.61
N LYS A 24 7.97 -3.29 -12.70
CA LYS A 24 7.93 -4.47 -13.58
C LYS A 24 8.18 -4.08 -15.03
N ASN A 25 7.52 -3.02 -15.51
CA ASN A 25 7.69 -2.53 -16.87
C ASN A 25 9.13 -2.11 -17.17
N MET A 26 9.82 -1.48 -16.23
CA MET A 26 11.26 -1.16 -16.39
C MET A 26 12.11 -2.43 -16.50
N LEU A 27 11.83 -3.46 -15.70
CA LEU A 27 12.56 -4.72 -15.73
C LEU A 27 12.32 -5.50 -17.03
N GLU A 28 11.12 -5.44 -17.60
CA GLU A 28 10.76 -6.06 -18.86
C GLU A 28 11.54 -5.48 -20.07
N THR A 29 12.12 -4.29 -19.95
CA THR A 29 12.99 -3.73 -20.98
C THR A 29 14.36 -4.44 -21.08
N VAL A 30 14.78 -5.13 -20.00
CA VAL A 30 16.10 -5.77 -19.90
C VAL A 30 16.04 -7.28 -19.65
N ALA A 31 14.88 -7.82 -19.35
CA ALA A 31 14.67 -9.24 -19.09
C ALA A 31 13.41 -9.74 -19.82
N PRO A 32 13.50 -10.88 -20.55
CA PRO A 32 12.38 -11.37 -21.36
C PRO A 32 11.21 -11.92 -20.53
N ASN A 33 11.48 -12.40 -19.32
CA ASN A 33 10.49 -13.01 -18.44
C ASN A 33 10.54 -12.38 -17.06
N VAL A 34 9.57 -11.51 -16.75
CA VAL A 34 9.45 -10.86 -15.42
C VAL A 34 8.11 -11.25 -14.79
N ILE A 35 8.16 -11.84 -13.62
CA ILE A 35 6.97 -12.21 -12.85
C ILE A 35 6.97 -11.54 -11.49
N VAL A 36 5.78 -11.31 -10.97
CA VAL A 36 5.55 -10.79 -9.62
C VAL A 36 5.27 -11.96 -8.69
N ASP A 37 5.99 -12.06 -7.57
CA ASP A 37 5.75 -13.12 -6.60
C ASP A 37 4.37 -12.96 -5.94
N LYS A 38 3.65 -14.07 -5.80
CA LYS A 38 2.29 -14.07 -5.23
C LYS A 38 2.24 -13.57 -3.78
N ALA A 39 3.33 -13.75 -3.02
CA ALA A 39 3.46 -13.27 -1.64
C ALA A 39 3.51 -11.73 -1.51
N ILE A 40 3.58 -10.99 -2.63
CA ILE A 40 3.52 -9.52 -2.64
C ILE A 40 2.13 -9.04 -2.23
N ILE A 41 1.08 -9.72 -2.69
CA ILE A 41 -0.32 -9.32 -2.48
C ILE A 41 -0.98 -10.17 -1.39
N ASN A 42 -0.56 -11.43 -1.23
CA ASN A 42 -1.12 -12.35 -0.27
C ASN A 42 -0.26 -12.42 1.00
N ASP A 43 -0.90 -12.71 2.12
CA ASP A 43 -0.17 -13.05 3.34
C ASP A 43 0.60 -14.35 3.15
N ILE A 44 1.77 -14.44 3.80
CA ILE A 44 2.60 -15.63 3.76
C ILE A 44 2.02 -16.64 4.75
N SER A 45 1.57 -17.80 4.25
CA SER A 45 1.06 -18.88 5.08
C SER A 45 2.09 -19.32 6.12
N GLU A 46 1.62 -19.74 7.30
CA GLU A 46 2.51 -20.30 8.34
C GLU A 46 3.34 -21.44 7.75
N GLY A 47 4.67 -21.36 7.94
CA GLY A 47 5.62 -22.34 7.42
C GLY A 47 6.29 -21.98 6.10
N GLN A 48 5.84 -20.99 5.36
CA GLN A 48 6.54 -20.51 4.17
C GLN A 48 7.74 -19.61 4.53
N ARG A 49 8.86 -19.85 3.84
CA ARG A 49 10.09 -19.05 4.02
C ARG A 49 9.93 -17.70 3.33
N ALA A 50 10.13 -16.62 4.08
CA ALA A 50 10.22 -15.28 3.51
C ALA A 50 11.47 -15.18 2.61
N LEU A 51 11.27 -14.85 1.34
CA LEU A 51 12.34 -14.77 0.33
C LEU A 51 13.00 -13.38 0.29
N SER A 52 12.42 -12.37 0.94
CA SER A 52 13.04 -11.05 1.07
C SER A 52 12.78 -10.44 2.45
N PRO A 53 13.66 -9.54 2.93
CA PRO A 53 13.39 -8.74 4.13
C PRO A 53 12.08 -7.97 3.99
N GLY A 54 11.29 -7.94 5.07
CA GLY A 54 10.00 -7.24 5.08
C GLY A 54 8.79 -8.04 4.55
N MET A 55 8.99 -9.28 4.08
CA MET A 55 7.86 -10.15 3.71
C MET A 55 7.12 -10.72 4.92
N LYS A 56 7.79 -10.91 6.05
CA LYS A 56 7.25 -11.63 7.22
C LYS A 56 6.93 -10.74 8.43
N TYR A 57 7.45 -9.53 8.47
CA TYR A 57 7.29 -8.66 9.65
C TYR A 57 6.62 -7.35 9.28
N LYS A 58 5.83 -6.80 10.21
CA LYS A 58 5.37 -5.42 10.14
C LYS A 58 6.61 -4.51 10.16
N HIS A 59 7.01 -4.01 9.00
CA HIS A 59 8.05 -3.00 8.90
C HIS A 59 7.40 -1.64 8.61
N TYR A 60 7.82 -0.63 9.37
CA TYR A 60 7.32 0.75 9.22
C TYR A 60 5.81 0.88 9.43
N SER A 61 5.20 -0.01 10.21
CA SER A 61 3.79 0.15 10.60
C SER A 61 3.68 1.32 11.56
N PRO A 62 2.77 2.26 11.31
CA PRO A 62 2.41 3.26 12.28
C PRO A 62 1.81 2.61 13.53
N LYS A 63 1.71 3.39 14.62
CA LYS A 63 1.01 2.98 15.85
C LYS A 63 -0.49 2.87 15.61
N ALA A 64 -1.01 3.69 14.71
CA ALA A 64 -2.41 3.67 14.29
C ALA A 64 -2.79 2.32 13.67
N ASN A 65 -4.04 1.90 13.88
CA ASN A 65 -4.60 0.79 13.11
C ASN A 65 -4.87 1.25 11.67
N ILE A 66 -4.20 0.63 10.69
CA ILE A 66 -4.38 0.93 9.26
C ILE A 66 -5.39 -0.04 8.69
N VAL A 67 -6.43 0.48 8.07
CA VAL A 67 -7.48 -0.28 7.37
C VAL A 67 -7.53 0.17 5.92
N ILE A 68 -7.22 -0.73 4.99
CA ILE A 68 -7.36 -0.43 3.56
C ILE A 68 -8.82 -0.60 3.17
N VAL A 69 -9.40 0.42 2.54
CA VAL A 69 -10.79 0.40 2.11
C VAL A 69 -10.84 0.54 0.59
N GLU A 70 -11.17 -0.55 -0.09
CA GLU A 70 -11.30 -0.65 -1.54
C GLU A 70 -12.74 -0.44 -1.96
N GLY A 71 -12.94 0.29 -3.05
CA GLY A 71 -14.24 0.60 -3.60
C GLY A 71 -14.25 1.96 -4.29
N ASP A 72 -15.39 2.35 -4.83
CA ASP A 72 -15.56 3.72 -5.33
C ASP A 72 -15.59 4.75 -4.19
N ILE A 73 -15.52 6.02 -4.56
CA ILE A 73 -15.45 7.10 -3.57
C ILE A 73 -16.75 7.24 -2.76
N GLU A 74 -17.89 6.95 -3.35
CA GLU A 74 -19.20 7.08 -2.71
C GLU A 74 -19.35 6.01 -1.62
N ASN A 75 -18.98 4.77 -1.91
CA ASN A 75 -18.94 3.69 -0.94
C ASN A 75 -17.94 3.98 0.17
N PHE A 76 -16.75 4.52 -0.16
CA PHE A 76 -15.76 4.93 0.82
C PHE A 76 -16.33 6.00 1.79
N CYS A 77 -16.92 7.07 1.26
CA CYS A 77 -17.54 8.12 2.10
C CYS A 77 -18.61 7.56 3.03
N ARG A 78 -19.46 6.67 2.53
CA ARG A 78 -20.51 6.01 3.33
C ARG A 78 -19.88 5.15 4.43
N PHE A 79 -18.92 4.31 4.10
CA PHE A 79 -18.18 3.47 5.05
C PHE A 79 -17.53 4.32 6.16
N VAL A 80 -16.85 5.40 5.78
CA VAL A 80 -16.24 6.32 6.74
C VAL A 80 -17.31 6.96 7.64
N SER A 81 -18.44 7.41 7.07
CA SER A 81 -19.54 7.99 7.84
C SER A 81 -20.07 7.05 8.93
N GLU A 82 -20.16 5.76 8.61
CA GLU A 82 -20.68 4.75 9.52
C GLU A 82 -19.66 4.31 10.59
N ASN A 83 -18.36 4.42 10.28
CA ASN A 83 -17.27 3.87 11.12
C ASN A 83 -16.40 4.94 11.76
N ASN A 84 -16.59 6.23 11.44
CA ASN A 84 -15.75 7.29 11.98
C ASN A 84 -15.95 7.45 13.49
N LYS A 85 -14.85 7.54 14.23
CA LYS A 85 -14.80 7.80 15.68
C LYS A 85 -13.76 8.89 15.96
N ASN A 86 -13.81 9.47 17.13
CA ASN A 86 -12.80 10.45 17.54
C ASN A 86 -11.40 9.82 17.51
N GLY A 87 -10.45 10.53 16.91
CA GLY A 87 -9.08 10.03 16.70
C GLY A 87 -8.89 9.27 15.39
N ASN A 88 -9.93 9.05 14.58
CA ASN A 88 -9.78 8.44 13.26
C ASN A 88 -9.38 9.49 12.21
N TYR A 89 -8.65 9.01 11.21
CA TYR A 89 -8.17 9.78 10.05
C TYR A 89 -8.44 9.01 8.76
N CYS A 90 -8.42 9.73 7.64
CA CYS A 90 -8.36 9.14 6.31
C CYS A 90 -7.02 9.50 5.65
N LEU A 91 -6.44 8.56 4.91
CA LEU A 91 -5.33 8.80 4.00
C LEU A 91 -5.83 8.57 2.57
N ILE A 92 -5.87 9.64 1.80
CA ILE A 92 -6.56 9.68 0.50
C ILE A 92 -5.67 10.28 -0.60
N SER A 93 -6.06 10.09 -1.86
CA SER A 93 -5.46 10.82 -2.98
C SER A 93 -5.75 12.31 -2.90
N ASP A 94 -4.87 13.15 -3.44
CA ASP A 94 -5.13 14.60 -3.60
C ASP A 94 -6.37 14.86 -4.46
N GLU A 95 -6.71 13.95 -5.37
CA GLU A 95 -7.90 14.06 -6.23
C GLU A 95 -9.21 13.81 -5.47
N ASP A 96 -9.14 13.13 -4.32
CA ASP A 96 -10.32 12.80 -3.51
C ASP A 96 -10.74 13.93 -2.56
N VAL A 97 -9.92 14.99 -2.40
CA VAL A 97 -10.21 16.15 -1.53
C VAL A 97 -11.50 16.89 -1.90
N LYS A 98 -11.90 16.79 -3.16
CA LYS A 98 -13.14 17.40 -3.65
C LYS A 98 -14.44 16.77 -3.11
N TYR A 99 -14.33 15.58 -2.50
CA TYR A 99 -15.47 14.90 -1.90
C TYR A 99 -15.60 15.24 -0.41
N ASP A 100 -16.85 15.31 0.06
CA ASP A 100 -17.14 15.55 1.47
C ASP A 100 -16.98 14.25 2.28
N ILE A 101 -15.74 14.01 2.72
CA ILE A 101 -15.41 12.84 3.53
C ILE A 101 -15.58 13.21 5.00
N PRO A 102 -16.47 12.56 5.75
CA PRO A 102 -16.81 12.93 7.13
C PRO A 102 -15.73 12.46 8.14
N CYS A 103 -14.48 12.77 7.87
CA CYS A 103 -13.32 12.42 8.68
C CYS A 103 -12.18 13.41 8.42
N ARG A 104 -11.22 13.51 9.34
CA ARG A 104 -9.99 14.27 9.12
C ARG A 104 -9.15 13.57 8.06
N CYS A 105 -8.84 14.26 6.96
CA CYS A 105 -8.09 13.68 5.85
C CYS A 105 -6.67 14.23 5.78
N LEU A 106 -5.72 13.33 5.51
CA LEU A 106 -4.41 13.64 4.97
C LEU A 106 -4.35 13.13 3.54
N THR A 107 -3.64 13.88 2.69
CA THR A 107 -3.40 13.45 1.32
C THR A 107 -1.96 12.97 1.14
N TYR A 108 -1.74 12.03 0.22
CA TYR A 108 -0.42 11.46 -0.02
C TYR A 108 0.05 11.51 -1.47
N GLY A 109 -0.71 12.17 -2.35
CA GLY A 109 -0.35 12.40 -3.75
C GLY A 109 -1.49 12.10 -4.72
N LYS A 110 -1.44 12.71 -5.91
CA LYS A 110 -2.47 12.56 -6.95
C LYS A 110 -2.30 11.31 -7.82
N ASN A 111 -1.10 10.73 -7.86
CA ASN A 111 -0.78 9.55 -8.65
C ASN A 111 0.16 8.61 -7.90
N SER A 112 0.33 7.39 -8.40
CA SER A 112 1.12 6.35 -7.75
C SER A 112 2.57 6.75 -7.49
N GLN A 113 3.19 7.55 -8.35
CA GLN A 113 4.56 8.02 -8.17
C GLN A 113 4.69 8.97 -6.98
N GLN A 114 3.78 9.95 -6.86
CA GLN A 114 3.75 10.87 -5.71
C GLN A 114 3.37 10.13 -4.43
N GLN A 115 2.42 9.21 -4.52
CA GLN A 115 2.02 8.36 -3.40
C GLN A 115 3.19 7.51 -2.91
N ALA A 116 3.96 6.93 -3.82
CA ALA A 116 5.17 6.17 -3.49
C ALA A 116 6.25 7.04 -2.80
N HIS A 117 6.36 8.30 -3.19
CA HIS A 117 7.28 9.25 -2.57
C HIS A 117 6.84 9.63 -1.15
N ASN A 118 5.56 9.94 -0.97
CA ASN A 118 5.05 10.56 0.25
C ASN A 118 4.61 9.56 1.34
N LEU A 119 4.32 8.30 0.98
CA LEU A 119 3.67 7.33 1.85
C LEU A 119 4.25 7.27 3.27
N PHE A 120 5.57 7.05 3.40
CA PHE A 120 6.19 6.89 4.71
C PHE A 120 6.21 8.19 5.53
N ALA A 121 6.31 9.35 4.87
CA ALA A 121 6.20 10.63 5.55
C ALA A 121 4.79 10.82 6.12
N LYS A 122 3.77 10.46 5.36
CA LYS A 122 2.37 10.57 5.79
C LYS A 122 2.00 9.57 6.88
N LEU A 123 2.54 8.35 6.84
CA LEU A 123 2.35 7.39 7.93
C LEU A 123 2.97 7.88 9.25
N ARG A 124 4.14 8.52 9.20
CA ARG A 124 4.74 9.15 10.40
C ARG A 124 3.94 10.36 10.88
N GLU A 125 3.47 11.20 9.96
CA GLU A 125 2.61 12.35 10.29
C GLU A 125 1.34 11.90 11.02
N LEU A 126 0.73 10.78 10.62
CA LEU A 126 -0.42 10.20 11.30
C LEU A 126 -0.09 9.73 12.72
N ASP A 127 1.10 9.17 12.93
CA ASP A 127 1.58 8.82 14.27
C ASP A 127 1.78 10.06 15.16
N ASP A 128 2.37 11.13 14.60
CA ASP A 128 2.59 12.39 15.30
C ASP A 128 1.27 13.09 15.67
N LEU A 129 0.24 12.92 14.84
CA LEU A 129 -1.12 13.39 15.10
C LEU A 129 -1.89 12.54 16.11
N GLY A 130 -1.33 11.40 16.53
CA GLY A 130 -1.97 10.47 17.46
C GLY A 130 -3.19 9.77 16.85
N ALA A 131 -3.17 9.47 15.55
CA ALA A 131 -4.24 8.75 14.90
C ALA A 131 -4.49 7.39 15.57
N ALA A 132 -5.76 7.08 15.87
CA ALA A 132 -6.15 5.78 16.44
C ALA A 132 -6.38 4.75 15.33
N THR A 133 -7.18 5.11 14.32
CA THR A 133 -7.44 4.29 13.12
C THR A 133 -7.32 5.18 11.89
N VAL A 134 -6.77 4.64 10.83
CA VAL A 134 -6.63 5.32 9.54
C VAL A 134 -7.29 4.49 8.44
N PHE A 135 -8.33 5.04 7.84
CA PHE A 135 -8.97 4.48 6.66
C PHE A 135 -8.20 4.95 5.43
N VAL A 136 -7.63 4.02 4.70
CA VAL A 136 -6.75 4.34 3.55
C VAL A 136 -7.45 3.98 2.25
N ARG A 137 -7.55 4.97 1.35
CA ARG A 137 -7.84 4.69 -0.05
C ARG A 137 -6.55 4.29 -0.76
N PRO A 138 -6.46 3.05 -1.27
CA PRO A 138 -5.26 2.60 -1.98
C PRO A 138 -5.12 3.31 -3.33
N PRO A 139 -3.95 3.18 -4.01
CA PRO A 139 -3.79 3.65 -5.39
C PRO A 139 -4.86 3.08 -6.30
N SER A 140 -5.30 3.86 -7.29
CA SER A 140 -6.27 3.43 -8.31
C SER A 140 -5.74 2.30 -9.20
N SER A 141 -4.43 2.23 -9.40
CA SER A 141 -3.76 1.12 -10.09
C SER A 141 -2.89 0.33 -9.11
N LYS A 142 -2.94 -1.00 -9.22
CA LYS A 142 -2.07 -1.93 -8.50
C LYS A 142 -0.92 -2.44 -9.40
N GLU A 143 -0.53 -1.65 -10.38
CA GLU A 143 0.59 -1.92 -11.30
C GLU A 143 1.74 -0.96 -11.01
N ASP A 144 2.94 -1.31 -11.41
CA ASP A 144 4.15 -0.50 -11.30
C ASP A 144 4.35 0.14 -9.91
N GLU A 145 4.46 1.47 -9.84
CA GLU A 145 4.59 2.19 -8.56
C GLU A 145 3.36 1.97 -7.66
N GLY A 146 2.17 1.82 -8.25
CA GLY A 146 0.94 1.53 -7.50
C GLY A 146 1.01 0.20 -6.77
N LEU A 147 1.63 -0.82 -7.38
CA LEU A 147 1.90 -2.10 -6.72
C LEU A 147 2.83 -1.93 -5.51
N ALA A 148 3.86 -1.10 -5.64
CA ALA A 148 4.79 -0.83 -4.56
C ALA A 148 4.10 -0.13 -3.38
N VAL A 149 3.28 0.88 -3.65
CA VAL A 149 2.46 1.58 -2.64
C VAL A 149 1.49 0.61 -1.97
N TYR A 150 0.74 -0.15 -2.77
CA TYR A 150 -0.25 -1.11 -2.28
C TYR A 150 0.37 -2.19 -1.38
N ASN A 151 1.52 -2.75 -1.79
CA ASN A 151 2.23 -3.72 -0.99
C ASN A 151 2.66 -3.15 0.38
N ARG A 152 3.08 -1.88 0.43
CA ARG A 152 3.45 -1.21 1.68
C ARG A 152 2.25 -0.96 2.58
N LEU A 153 1.14 -0.54 2.00
CA LEU A 153 -0.12 -0.38 2.73
C LEU A 153 -0.60 -1.71 3.31
N LEU A 154 -0.58 -2.80 2.52
CA LEU A 154 -0.92 -4.14 3.00
C LEU A 154 -0.09 -4.55 4.23
N ARG A 155 1.24 -4.31 4.19
CA ARG A 155 2.12 -4.61 5.32
C ARG A 155 1.85 -3.73 6.53
N ALA A 156 1.58 -2.44 6.32
CA ALA A 156 1.22 -1.52 7.41
C ALA A 156 -0.12 -1.90 8.04
N ALA A 157 -1.09 -2.31 7.24
CA ALA A 157 -2.42 -2.73 7.67
C ALA A 157 -2.46 -4.15 8.29
N GLY A 158 -1.36 -4.93 8.21
CA GLY A 158 -1.39 -6.34 8.59
C GLY A 158 -2.40 -7.15 7.77
N PHE A 159 -2.54 -6.78 6.48
CA PHE A 159 -3.49 -7.35 5.51
C PHE A 159 -4.98 -7.09 5.82
N GLU A 160 -5.29 -6.12 6.68
CA GLU A 160 -6.68 -5.71 6.91
C GLU A 160 -7.18 -4.89 5.71
N VAL A 161 -8.01 -5.53 4.88
CA VAL A 161 -8.60 -4.94 3.67
C VAL A 161 -10.11 -5.13 3.72
N ILE A 162 -10.84 -4.05 3.51
CA ILE A 162 -12.30 -4.05 3.37
C ILE A 162 -12.62 -3.73 1.92
N SER A 163 -13.34 -4.62 1.25
CA SER A 163 -13.85 -4.42 -0.11
C SER A 163 -15.33 -4.05 -0.03
N LEU A 164 -15.71 -2.92 -0.63
CA LEU A 164 -17.05 -2.32 -0.59
C LEU A 164 -17.81 -2.56 -1.90
#